data_b42819230c145fd1b01fed434d85596f
#
_entry.id   b42819230c145fd1b01fed434d85596f
#
_cell.length_a   1.000
_cell.length_b   1.000
_cell.length_c   1.000
_cell.angle_alpha   90.00
_cell.angle_beta   90.00
_cell.angle_gamma   90.00
#
_symmetry.space_group_name_H-M   'P 1'
#
loop_
_entity.id
_entity.type
_entity.pdbx_description
1 polymer ?
#
loop_
_entity_poly.entity_id
_entity_poly.type
_entity_poly.pdbx_seq_one_letter_code
_entity_poly.pdbx_strand_id
1 'polypeptide(L)'
;MRIIGGRLKGRQITPPQGYKARPTTDFAREGLFNVLDNEYEFQDLKVLDLFGGTGAVSFEFASRGASRVWCVEMARENASFISKEAKRLGLDNVTAVRDNVFDFLEICREKFDIIFADPPYALEGLETIPDRVLSAGILHPGCYWNS
;
A
#
# COMPACT_ATOMS: atom_id res chain seq x y z
N MET A 1 9.66 -10.94 -7.12
CA MET A 1 9.89 -9.51 -6.81
C MET A 1 10.60 -9.38 -5.48
N ARG A 2 11.23 -8.25 -5.27
CA ARG A 2 12.08 -8.03 -4.09
C ARG A 2 11.86 -6.65 -3.49
N ILE A 3 12.16 -6.52 -2.21
CA ILE A 3 12.17 -5.23 -1.52
C ILE A 3 13.42 -4.46 -1.96
N ILE A 4 13.23 -3.21 -2.39
CA ILE A 4 14.28 -2.41 -3.02
C ILE A 4 15.16 -1.71 -1.99
N GLY A 5 14.57 -1.21 -0.91
CA GLY A 5 15.30 -0.44 0.09
C GLY A 5 14.84 -0.69 1.51
N GLY A 6 15.45 0.04 2.45
CA GLY A 6 15.14 -0.05 3.86
C GLY A 6 15.74 -1.27 4.56
N ARG A 7 15.18 -1.60 5.71
CA ARG A 7 15.69 -2.64 6.60
C ARG A 7 15.74 -4.03 5.94
N LEU A 8 14.79 -4.30 5.05
CA LEU A 8 14.66 -5.62 4.39
C LEU A 8 15.12 -5.60 2.93
N LYS A 9 15.98 -4.67 2.55
CA LYS A 9 16.50 -4.58 1.19
C LYS A 9 16.99 -5.94 0.70
N GLY A 10 16.55 -6.33 -0.50
CA GLY A 10 16.94 -7.58 -1.15
C GLY A 10 16.10 -8.79 -0.78
N ARG A 11 15.22 -8.71 0.22
CA ARG A 11 14.35 -9.83 0.58
C ARG A 11 13.35 -10.09 -0.54
N GLN A 12 13.13 -11.37 -0.81
CA GLN A 12 12.23 -11.82 -1.87
C GLN A 12 10.80 -11.91 -1.37
N ILE A 13 9.87 -11.50 -2.21
CA ILE A 13 8.43 -11.69 -2.04
C ILE A 13 7.96 -12.58 -3.18
N THR A 14 7.42 -13.75 -2.86
CA THR A 14 7.00 -14.73 -3.87
C THR A 14 5.52 -15.04 -3.70
N PRO A 15 4.64 -14.38 -4.46
CA PRO A 15 3.22 -14.72 -4.44
C PRO A 15 3.00 -16.17 -4.89
N PRO A 16 1.94 -16.83 -4.40
CA PRO A 16 1.60 -18.17 -4.84
C PRO A 16 1.37 -18.25 -6.34
N GLN A 17 1.63 -19.38 -6.94
CA GLN A 17 1.30 -19.62 -8.33
C GLN A 17 -0.20 -19.42 -8.55
N GLY A 18 -0.56 -18.73 -9.62
CA GLY A 18 -1.96 -18.40 -9.89
C GLY A 18 -2.49 -17.17 -9.18
N TYR A 19 -1.63 -16.45 -8.47
CA TYR A 19 -2.01 -15.20 -7.82
C TYR A 19 -2.48 -14.19 -8.87
N LYS A 20 -3.68 -13.64 -8.66
CA LYS A 20 -4.37 -12.87 -9.71
C LYS A 20 -4.11 -11.37 -9.66
N ALA A 21 -3.32 -10.88 -8.74
CA ALA A 21 -2.97 -9.48 -8.70
C ALA A 21 -1.83 -9.19 -9.66
N ARG A 22 -1.94 -8.08 -10.40
CA ARG A 22 -0.83 -7.62 -11.24
C ARG A 22 0.23 -6.99 -10.33
N PRO A 23 1.45 -7.54 -10.29
CA PRO A 23 2.48 -6.98 -9.44
C PRO A 23 3.00 -5.65 -10.00
N THR A 24 3.32 -4.71 -9.11
CA THR A 24 4.13 -3.55 -9.46
C THR A 24 5.55 -4.03 -9.70
N THR A 25 6.12 -3.73 -10.85
CA THR A 25 7.48 -4.16 -11.17
C THR A 25 8.49 -3.55 -10.21
N ASP A 26 9.63 -4.20 -10.03
CA ASP A 26 10.73 -3.67 -9.21
C ASP A 26 11.17 -2.30 -9.73
N PHE A 27 11.26 -2.16 -11.07
CA PHE A 27 11.64 -0.89 -11.70
C PHE A 27 10.64 0.23 -11.39
N ALA A 28 9.35 -0.03 -11.55
CA ALA A 28 8.30 0.96 -11.28
C ALA A 28 8.28 1.37 -9.81
N ARG A 29 8.45 0.41 -8.92
CA ARG A 29 8.48 0.66 -7.47
C ARG A 29 9.71 1.46 -7.08
N GLU A 30 10.87 1.15 -7.66
CA GLU A 30 12.10 1.91 -7.44
C GLU A 30 11.91 3.37 -7.87
N GLY A 31 11.32 3.61 -9.04
CA GLY A 31 11.04 4.96 -9.52
C GLY A 31 10.12 5.74 -8.59
N LEU A 32 9.04 5.11 -8.13
CA LEU A 32 8.12 5.72 -7.17
C LEU A 32 8.84 6.13 -5.88
N PHE A 33 9.60 5.22 -5.29
CA PHE A 33 10.26 5.48 -4.02
C PHE A 33 11.42 6.44 -4.13
N ASN A 34 12.08 6.54 -5.29
CA ASN A 34 13.08 7.58 -5.52
C ASN A 34 12.45 8.97 -5.47
N VAL A 35 11.25 9.14 -6.02
CA VAL A 35 10.51 10.41 -5.93
C VAL A 35 10.12 10.69 -4.48
N LEU A 36 9.57 9.70 -3.79
CA LEU A 36 9.10 9.87 -2.41
C LEU A 36 10.26 10.15 -1.44
N ASP A 37 11.42 9.53 -1.65
CA ASP A 37 12.61 9.76 -0.82
C ASP A 37 13.05 11.23 -0.82
N ASN A 38 12.80 11.96 -1.91
CA ASN A 38 13.16 13.37 -1.99
C ASN A 38 12.20 14.27 -1.22
N GLU A 39 10.99 13.79 -0.93
CA GLU A 39 9.93 14.60 -0.31
C GLU A 39 9.66 14.22 1.14
N TYR A 40 9.93 12.97 1.53
CA TYR A 40 9.54 12.42 2.82
C TYR A 40 10.68 11.67 3.49
N GLU A 41 10.75 11.77 4.80
CA GLU A 41 11.42 10.79 5.64
C GLU A 41 10.37 9.75 6.02
N PHE A 42 10.60 8.48 5.69
CA PHE A 42 9.58 7.45 5.89
C PHE A 42 9.36 7.10 7.35
N GLN A 43 10.36 7.33 8.19
CA GLN A 43 10.23 7.04 9.60
C GLN A 43 9.04 7.80 10.20
N ASP A 44 8.23 7.07 10.94
CA ASP A 44 7.03 7.57 11.63
C ASP A 44 5.86 7.97 10.72
N LEU A 45 5.95 7.76 9.42
CA LEU A 45 4.81 8.00 8.52
C LEU A 45 3.74 6.92 8.67
N LYS A 46 2.49 7.36 8.56
CA LYS A 46 1.32 6.50 8.46
C LYS A 46 0.87 6.45 7.01
N VAL A 47 0.79 5.26 6.46
CA VAL A 47 0.55 5.05 5.02
C VAL A 47 -0.69 4.20 4.80
N LEU A 48 -1.48 4.58 3.81
CA LEU A 48 -2.61 3.78 3.32
C LEU A 48 -2.36 3.35 1.89
N ASP A 49 -2.42 2.06 1.64
CA ASP A 49 -2.34 1.45 0.31
C ASP A 49 -3.71 0.88 -0.02
N LEU A 50 -4.43 1.54 -0.94
CA LEU A 50 -5.85 1.23 -1.20
C LEU A 50 -6.08 0.01 -2.07
N PHE A 51 -5.11 -0.40 -2.86
CA PHE A 51 -5.23 -1.59 -3.72
C PHE A 51 -3.99 -2.44 -3.54
N GLY A 52 -4.00 -3.23 -2.47
CA GLY A 52 -2.81 -3.94 -2.01
C GLY A 52 -2.16 -4.87 -3.01
N GLY A 53 -2.97 -5.61 -3.76
CA GLY A 53 -2.46 -6.56 -4.74
C GLY A 53 -1.52 -7.59 -4.12
N THR A 54 -0.25 -7.54 -4.52
CA THR A 54 0.78 -8.42 -3.95
C THR A 54 1.33 -7.93 -2.62
N GLY A 55 0.99 -6.72 -2.22
CA GLY A 55 1.54 -6.08 -1.03
C GLY A 55 2.91 -5.43 -1.24
N ALA A 56 3.44 -5.45 -2.46
CA ALA A 56 4.81 -4.99 -2.72
C ALA A 56 5.05 -3.54 -2.30
N VAL A 57 4.10 -2.64 -2.58
CA VAL A 57 4.23 -1.22 -2.20
C VAL A 57 4.14 -1.07 -0.69
N SER A 58 3.19 -1.76 -0.05
CA SER A 58 3.05 -1.75 1.42
C SER A 58 4.30 -2.27 2.11
N PHE A 59 4.87 -3.37 1.63
CA PHE A 59 6.10 -3.94 2.20
C PHE A 59 7.28 -2.98 2.03
N GLU A 60 7.33 -2.27 0.91
CA GLU A 60 8.38 -1.29 0.65
C GLU A 60 8.33 -0.13 1.66
N PHE A 61 7.16 0.46 1.88
CA PHE A 61 6.98 1.50 2.89
C PHE A 61 7.38 1.00 4.27
N ALA A 62 6.93 -0.19 4.63
CA ALA A 62 7.21 -0.78 5.94
C ALA A 62 8.70 -1.04 6.12
N SER A 63 9.38 -1.56 5.10
CA SER A 63 10.82 -1.81 5.12
C SER A 63 11.62 -0.52 5.30
N ARG A 64 11.13 0.58 4.75
CA ARG A 64 11.78 1.88 4.82
C ARG A 64 11.48 2.66 6.10
N GLY A 65 10.70 2.08 7.01
CA GLY A 65 10.53 2.61 8.35
C GLY A 65 9.21 3.29 8.65
N ALA A 66 8.21 3.18 7.77
CA ALA A 66 6.88 3.71 8.07
C ALA A 66 6.38 3.15 9.41
N SER A 67 5.75 3.97 10.22
CA SER A 67 5.27 3.54 11.54
C SER A 67 4.11 2.57 11.43
N ARG A 68 3.26 2.76 10.42
CA ARG A 68 2.12 1.88 10.15
C ARG A 68 1.74 1.98 8.68
N VAL A 69 1.47 0.82 8.08
CA VAL A 69 0.97 0.72 6.72
C VAL A 69 -0.32 -0.10 6.75
N TRP A 70 -1.41 0.51 6.31
CA TRP A 70 -2.68 -0.18 6.12
C TRP A 70 -2.82 -0.54 4.65
N CYS A 71 -2.97 -1.82 4.37
CA CYS A 71 -3.05 -2.35 3.02
C CYS A 71 -4.45 -2.90 2.80
N VAL A 72 -5.27 -2.19 2.03
CA VAL A 72 -6.65 -2.58 1.75
C VAL A 72 -6.68 -3.45 0.51
N GLU A 73 -7.24 -4.64 0.63
CA GLU A 73 -7.33 -5.60 -0.46
C GLU A 73 -8.66 -6.36 -0.37
N MET A 74 -9.43 -6.32 -1.44
CA MET A 74 -10.77 -6.92 -1.47
C MET A 74 -10.73 -8.45 -1.54
N ALA A 75 -9.79 -9.01 -2.31
CA ALA A 75 -9.71 -10.46 -2.51
C ALA A 75 -9.20 -11.14 -1.24
N ARG A 76 -9.95 -12.12 -0.75
CA ARG A 76 -9.63 -12.85 0.48
C ARG A 76 -8.25 -13.50 0.44
N GLU A 77 -7.95 -14.17 -0.67
CA GLU A 77 -6.67 -14.88 -0.84
C GLU A 77 -5.51 -13.90 -0.84
N ASN A 78 -5.69 -12.75 -1.47
CA ASN A 78 -4.67 -11.72 -1.55
C ASN A 78 -4.43 -11.08 -0.17
N ALA A 79 -5.50 -10.74 0.54
CA ALA A 79 -5.39 -10.18 1.89
C ALA A 79 -4.71 -11.17 2.84
N SER A 80 -5.05 -12.45 2.73
CA SER A 80 -4.42 -13.51 3.52
C SER A 80 -2.93 -13.64 3.21
N PHE A 81 -2.56 -13.61 1.93
CA PHE A 81 -1.16 -13.65 1.52
C PHE A 81 -0.37 -12.48 2.10
N ILE A 82 -0.91 -11.26 1.98
CA ILE A 82 -0.26 -10.05 2.49
C ILE A 82 -0.02 -10.17 3.99
N SER A 83 -1.02 -10.61 4.74
CA SER A 83 -0.92 -10.78 6.19
C SER A 83 0.15 -11.80 6.57
N LYS A 84 0.17 -12.95 5.89
CA LYS A 84 1.16 -14.01 6.14
C LYS A 84 2.57 -13.59 5.76
N GLU A 85 2.72 -12.91 4.62
CA GLU A 85 4.03 -12.44 4.17
C GLU A 85 4.59 -11.35 5.09
N ALA A 86 3.75 -10.43 5.55
CA ALA A 86 4.17 -9.42 6.52
C ALA A 86 4.72 -10.09 7.78
N LYS A 87 4.03 -11.12 8.25
CA LYS A 87 4.46 -11.88 9.43
C LYS A 87 5.77 -12.61 9.17
N ARG A 88 5.90 -13.27 8.00
CA ARG A 88 7.13 -13.99 7.62
C ARG A 88 8.33 -13.03 7.55
N LEU A 89 8.10 -11.83 7.05
CA LEU A 89 9.14 -10.81 6.91
C LEU A 89 9.44 -10.04 8.20
N GLY A 90 8.65 -10.27 9.25
CA GLY A 90 8.81 -9.55 10.52
C GLY A 90 8.36 -8.10 10.43
N LEU A 91 7.45 -7.78 9.52
CA LEU A 91 6.93 -6.43 9.35
C LEU A 91 5.66 -6.25 10.17
N ASP A 92 5.83 -5.98 11.48
CA ASP A 92 4.70 -5.81 12.41
C ASP A 92 3.91 -4.53 12.14
N ASN A 93 4.46 -3.64 11.33
CA ASN A 93 3.87 -2.35 10.97
C ASN A 93 2.91 -2.43 9.77
N VAL A 94 2.74 -3.60 9.16
CA VAL A 94 1.78 -3.80 8.07
C VAL A 94 0.51 -4.45 8.59
N THR A 95 -0.64 -3.85 8.29
CA THR A 95 -1.95 -4.40 8.60
C THR A 95 -2.71 -4.61 7.30
N ALA A 96 -3.04 -5.84 6.97
CA ALA A 96 -3.89 -6.14 5.83
C ALA A 96 -5.36 -6.00 6.24
N VAL A 97 -6.10 -5.20 5.49
CA VAL A 97 -7.53 -4.99 5.70
C VAL A 97 -8.27 -5.56 4.51
N ARG A 98 -9.07 -6.60 4.74
CA ARG A 98 -9.90 -7.16 3.68
C ARG A 98 -11.18 -6.36 3.58
N ASP A 99 -11.27 -5.52 2.56
CA ASP A 99 -12.44 -4.69 2.33
C ASP A 99 -12.47 -4.19 0.88
N ASN A 100 -13.64 -3.77 0.46
CA ASN A 100 -13.81 -2.98 -0.75
C ASN A 100 -13.33 -1.56 -0.46
N VAL A 101 -12.56 -0.98 -1.38
CA VAL A 101 -11.98 0.35 -1.18
C VAL A 101 -13.04 1.41 -0.94
N PHE A 102 -14.15 1.36 -1.70
CA PHE A 102 -15.22 2.36 -1.54
C PHE A 102 -15.88 2.28 -0.17
N ASP A 103 -16.14 1.07 0.31
CA ASP A 103 -16.70 0.85 1.65
C ASP A 103 -15.72 1.29 2.74
N PHE A 104 -14.45 0.96 2.57
CA PHE A 104 -13.39 1.37 3.49
C PHE A 104 -13.33 2.89 3.63
N LEU A 105 -13.38 3.62 2.52
CA LEU A 105 -13.31 5.09 2.53
C LEU A 105 -14.52 5.72 3.22
N GLU A 106 -15.67 5.05 3.25
CA GLU A 106 -16.86 5.55 3.94
C GLU A 106 -16.77 5.45 5.46
N ILE A 107 -16.03 4.46 5.97
CA ILE A 107 -16.00 4.18 7.42
C ILE A 107 -14.68 4.54 8.09
N CYS A 108 -13.62 4.75 7.35
CA CYS A 108 -12.29 5.01 7.91
C CYS A 108 -12.26 6.35 8.65
N ARG A 109 -11.77 6.34 9.90
CA ARG A 109 -11.59 7.53 10.73
C ARG A 109 -10.12 7.85 11.00
N GLU A 110 -9.21 6.97 10.60
CA GLU A 110 -7.78 7.19 10.75
C GLU A 110 -7.28 8.21 9.75
N LYS A 111 -6.22 8.93 10.09
CA LYS A 111 -5.57 9.86 9.17
C LYS A 111 -4.22 9.33 8.75
N PHE A 112 -3.85 9.61 7.50
CA PHE A 112 -2.63 9.12 6.89
C PHE A 112 -1.79 10.25 6.34
N ASP A 113 -0.47 10.04 6.36
CA ASP A 113 0.49 10.97 5.78
C ASP A 113 0.65 10.78 4.28
N ILE A 114 0.53 9.53 3.83
CA ILE A 114 0.57 9.17 2.41
C ILE A 114 -0.57 8.22 2.12
N ILE A 115 -1.29 8.47 1.03
CA ILE A 115 -2.30 7.55 0.50
C ILE A 115 -1.89 7.19 -0.93
N PHE A 116 -1.64 5.91 -1.15
CA PHE A 116 -1.29 5.36 -2.45
C PHE A 116 -2.44 4.55 -3.00
N ALA A 117 -2.73 4.71 -4.28
CA ALA A 117 -3.73 3.90 -4.96
C ALA A 117 -3.29 3.61 -6.39
N ASP A 118 -3.26 2.35 -6.74
CA ASP A 118 -3.01 1.88 -8.11
C ASP A 118 -4.12 0.90 -8.49
N PRO A 119 -5.32 1.41 -8.82
CA PRO A 119 -6.48 0.57 -9.06
C PRO A 119 -6.40 -0.16 -10.40
N PRO A 120 -7.11 -1.30 -10.53
CA PRO A 120 -7.24 -1.96 -11.83
C PRO A 120 -7.96 -1.05 -12.82
N TYR A 121 -7.52 -1.05 -14.07
CA TYR A 121 -8.11 -0.20 -15.12
C TYR A 121 -9.60 -0.48 -15.36
N ALA A 122 -10.03 -1.69 -15.13
CA ALA A 122 -11.42 -2.09 -15.33
C ALA A 122 -12.33 -1.78 -14.15
N LEU A 123 -11.80 -1.17 -13.09
CA LEU A 123 -12.60 -0.88 -11.91
C LEU A 123 -13.66 0.17 -12.20
N GLU A 124 -14.92 -0.18 -11.96
CA GLU A 124 -16.02 0.76 -12.06
C GLU A 124 -15.93 1.79 -10.93
N GLY A 125 -16.08 3.07 -11.26
CA GLY A 125 -15.99 4.15 -10.29
C GLY A 125 -14.57 4.60 -9.99
N LEU A 126 -13.59 4.10 -10.73
CA LEU A 126 -12.17 4.44 -10.59
C LEU A 126 -11.94 5.95 -10.51
N GLU A 127 -12.61 6.70 -11.36
CA GLU A 127 -12.46 8.16 -11.46
C GLU A 127 -12.97 8.91 -10.22
N THR A 128 -13.75 8.25 -9.36
CA THR A 128 -14.29 8.87 -8.14
C THR A 128 -13.35 8.76 -6.94
N ILE A 129 -12.29 7.95 -7.03
CA ILE A 129 -11.43 7.66 -5.90
C ILE A 129 -10.77 8.89 -5.30
N PRO A 130 -10.16 9.80 -6.09
CA PRO A 130 -9.55 11.01 -5.51
C PRO A 130 -10.54 11.85 -4.70
N ASP A 131 -11.74 12.06 -5.22
CA ASP A 131 -12.77 12.83 -4.52
C ASP A 131 -13.23 12.12 -3.24
N ARG A 132 -13.35 10.80 -3.28
CA ARG A 132 -13.74 10.02 -2.10
C ARG A 132 -12.69 10.07 -1.00
N VAL A 133 -11.41 10.04 -1.37
CA VAL A 133 -10.31 10.19 -0.43
C VAL A 133 -10.35 11.56 0.24
N LEU A 134 -10.52 12.63 -0.54
CA LEU A 134 -10.60 13.99 -0.01
C LEU A 134 -11.82 14.16 0.87
N SER A 135 -12.97 13.64 0.45
CA SER A 135 -14.24 13.75 1.22
C SER A 135 -14.18 12.96 2.52
N ALA A 136 -13.42 11.90 2.59
CA ALA A 136 -13.26 11.09 3.80
C ALA A 136 -12.49 11.82 4.90
N GLY A 137 -11.71 12.84 4.55
CA GLY A 137 -10.93 13.62 5.52
C GLY A 137 -9.80 12.83 6.17
N ILE A 138 -9.29 11.80 5.49
CA ILE A 138 -8.29 10.87 6.04
C ILE A 138 -6.86 11.24 5.68
N LEU A 139 -6.66 12.27 4.87
CA LEU A 139 -5.33 12.73 4.49
C LEU A 139 -4.94 13.93 5.35
N HIS A 140 -3.78 13.87 6.00
CA HIS A 140 -3.25 14.99 6.76
C HIS A 140 -2.99 16.19 5.84
N PRO A 141 -3.18 17.43 6.33
CA PRO A 141 -2.85 18.62 5.53
C PRO A 141 -1.39 18.59 5.06
N GLY A 142 -1.18 18.94 3.78
CA GLY A 142 0.16 18.96 3.19
C GLY A 142 0.71 17.60 2.77
N CYS A 143 -0.10 16.55 2.84
CA CYS A 143 0.33 15.20 2.54
C CYS A 143 0.10 14.83 1.07
N TYR A 144 0.69 13.70 0.70
CA TYR A 144 0.81 13.26 -0.68
C TYR A 144 -0.31 12.29 -1.07
N TRP A 145 -0.88 12.49 -2.25
CA TRP A 145 -1.77 11.55 -2.91
C TRP A 145 -1.17 11.15 -4.25
N ASN A 146 -1.09 9.85 -4.51
CA ASN A 146 -0.62 9.32 -5.79
C ASN A 146 -1.52 8.19 -6.24
N SER A 147 -1.94 8.23 -7.49
CA SER A 147 -2.76 7.21 -8.10
C SER A 147 -2.04 6.56 -9.28
#